data_3c31c0e025ef935b19b9c7cc087db4c2
#
_entry.id   3c31c0e025ef935b19b9c7cc087db4c2
#
_cell.length_a   1.000
_cell.length_b   1.000
_cell.length_c   1.000
_cell.angle_alpha   90.00
_cell.angle_beta   90.00
_cell.angle_gamma   90.00
#
_symmetry.space_group_name_H-M   'P 1'
#
loop_
_entity.id
_entity.type
_entity.pdbx_description
1 polymer ?
#
loop_
_entity_poly.entity_id
_entity_poly.type
_entity_poly.pdbx_seq_one_letter_code
_entity_poly.pdbx_strand_id
1 'polypeptide(L)'
;MLNLLLQTTIEGDPDDWNISRFSQLGSFLSQLQDDEGRPAFHVTSRDRTPRSAPDPVLSTLDEPEFDQLWLFAVDTGDGLTPEDCASISRFRQRGGGLMVTRDHMDLGSSICNLSGVRAAHHFHSRNCEPDAARQCVD
;
A
#
# COMPACT_ATOMS: atom_id res chain seq x y z
N MET A 1 11.93 -5.93 -16.43
CA MET A 1 10.56 -5.43 -16.18
C MET A 1 10.08 -5.99 -14.85
N LEU A 2 9.62 -5.14 -13.93
CA LEU A 2 9.11 -5.53 -12.61
C LEU A 2 7.58 -5.56 -12.62
N ASN A 3 6.99 -6.54 -11.93
CA ASN A 3 5.54 -6.62 -11.74
C ASN A 3 5.16 -5.78 -10.51
N LEU A 4 4.39 -4.74 -10.71
CA LEU A 4 3.96 -3.79 -9.69
C LEU A 4 2.46 -3.90 -9.43
N LEU A 5 2.09 -4.15 -8.19
CA LEU A 5 0.71 -4.12 -7.74
C LEU A 5 0.40 -2.77 -7.07
N LEU A 6 -0.56 -2.03 -7.62
CA LEU A 6 -1.20 -0.88 -6.97
C LEU A 6 -2.51 -1.35 -6.38
N GLN A 7 -2.66 -1.24 -5.06
CA GLN A 7 -3.85 -1.78 -4.38
C GLN A 7 -4.35 -0.88 -3.27
N THR A 8 -5.68 -0.73 -3.18
CA THR A 8 -6.34 -0.08 -2.05
C THR A 8 -6.55 -1.06 -0.89
N THR A 9 -6.81 -0.54 0.31
CA THR A 9 -7.17 -1.35 1.49
C THR A 9 -8.67 -1.45 1.73
N ILE A 10 -9.48 -0.88 0.84
CA ILE A 10 -10.95 -0.94 0.90
C ILE A 10 -11.52 -1.46 -0.41
N GLU A 11 -12.76 -1.93 -0.37
CA GLU A 11 -13.55 -2.18 -1.57
C GLU A 11 -13.77 -0.86 -2.32
N GLY A 12 -13.67 -0.90 -3.65
CA GLY A 12 -13.84 0.29 -4.47
C GLY A 12 -15.29 0.77 -4.50
N ASP A 13 -15.48 2.07 -4.26
CA ASP A 13 -16.74 2.75 -4.46
C ASP A 13 -16.63 3.62 -5.73
N PRO A 14 -17.45 3.38 -6.77
CA PRO A 14 -17.40 4.17 -8.01
C PRO A 14 -17.64 5.67 -7.79
N ASP A 15 -18.45 6.01 -6.80
CA ASP A 15 -18.85 7.39 -6.53
C ASP A 15 -17.94 8.11 -5.54
N ASP A 16 -17.08 7.37 -4.82
CA ASP A 16 -16.18 7.95 -3.82
C ASP A 16 -14.73 7.51 -4.05
N TRP A 17 -14.24 6.50 -3.35
CA TRP A 17 -12.84 6.10 -3.34
C TRP A 17 -12.64 4.73 -3.97
N ASN A 18 -11.77 4.68 -4.98
CA ASN A 18 -11.37 3.44 -5.64
C ASN A 18 -10.02 3.61 -6.34
N ILE A 19 -9.44 2.51 -6.83
CA ILE A 19 -8.12 2.51 -7.45
C ILE A 19 -8.04 3.38 -8.71
N SER A 20 -9.16 3.67 -9.39
CA SER A 20 -9.16 4.50 -10.59
C SER A 20 -8.79 5.96 -10.31
N ARG A 21 -8.85 6.41 -9.05
CA ARG A 21 -8.33 7.72 -8.62
C ARG A 21 -6.82 7.83 -8.86
N PHE A 22 -6.12 6.71 -8.94
CA PHE A 22 -4.69 6.63 -9.24
C PHE A 22 -4.39 6.25 -10.71
N SER A 23 -5.36 6.39 -11.61
CA SER A 23 -5.19 6.01 -13.02
C SER A 23 -4.05 6.76 -13.73
N GLN A 24 -3.84 8.03 -13.39
CA GLN A 24 -2.72 8.81 -13.94
C GLN A 24 -1.37 8.26 -13.48
N LEU A 25 -1.25 7.90 -12.19
CA LEU A 25 -0.06 7.26 -11.65
C LEU A 25 0.18 5.90 -12.32
N GLY A 26 -0.85 5.06 -12.44
CA GLY A 26 -0.74 3.77 -13.12
C GLY A 26 -0.29 3.91 -14.56
N SER A 27 -0.86 4.88 -15.29
CA SER A 27 -0.47 5.18 -16.66
C SER A 27 0.97 5.68 -16.77
N PHE A 28 1.38 6.57 -15.88
CA PHE A 28 2.76 7.07 -15.84
C PHE A 28 3.76 5.93 -15.59
N LEU A 29 3.53 5.11 -14.60
CA LEU A 29 4.40 3.97 -14.26
C LEU A 29 4.50 2.96 -15.41
N SER A 30 3.37 2.69 -16.10
CA SER A 30 3.36 1.79 -17.25
C SER A 30 4.13 2.31 -18.47
N GLN A 31 4.36 3.62 -18.55
CA GLN A 31 5.12 4.26 -19.64
C GLN A 31 6.61 4.42 -19.31
N LEU A 32 7.02 4.17 -18.08
CA LEU A 32 8.43 4.24 -17.70
C LEU A 32 9.23 3.15 -18.40
N GLN A 33 10.41 3.55 -18.87
CA GLN A 33 11.35 2.66 -19.54
C GLN A 33 12.66 2.59 -18.77
N ASP A 34 13.35 1.48 -18.89
CA ASP A 34 14.72 1.31 -18.43
C ASP A 34 15.70 2.00 -19.39
N ASP A 35 17.01 1.96 -19.06
CA ASP A 35 18.08 2.57 -19.87
C ASP A 35 18.21 1.96 -21.26
N GLU A 36 17.58 0.80 -21.51
CA GLU A 36 17.55 0.12 -22.80
C GLU A 36 16.26 0.38 -23.59
N GLY A 37 15.36 1.26 -23.06
CA GLY A 37 14.10 1.61 -23.68
C GLY A 37 13.00 0.55 -23.54
N ARG A 38 13.16 -0.44 -22.65
CA ARG A 38 12.16 -1.46 -22.38
C ARG A 38 11.24 -1.02 -21.24
N PRO A 39 9.98 -1.47 -21.20
CA PRO A 39 9.09 -1.16 -20.09
C PRO A 39 9.72 -1.53 -18.72
N ALA A 40 9.77 -0.57 -17.81
CA ALA A 40 10.30 -0.79 -16.47
C ALA A 40 9.33 -1.61 -15.61
N PHE A 41 8.01 -1.35 -15.76
CA PHE A 41 6.97 -1.97 -14.95
C PHE A 41 5.85 -2.59 -15.80
N HIS A 42 5.36 -3.72 -15.34
CA HIS A 42 4.03 -4.22 -15.63
C HIS A 42 3.13 -3.87 -14.44
N VAL A 43 2.15 -2.99 -14.65
CA VAL A 43 1.33 -2.43 -13.56
C VAL A 43 -0.03 -3.11 -13.52
N THR A 44 -0.35 -3.69 -12.37
CA THR A 44 -1.69 -4.18 -12.04
C THR A 44 -2.30 -3.25 -11.00
N SER A 45 -3.52 -2.77 -11.26
CA SER A 45 -4.25 -1.87 -10.36
C SER A 45 -5.56 -2.51 -9.95
N ARG A 46 -5.84 -2.59 -8.64
CA ARG A 46 -7.07 -3.18 -8.14
C ARG A 46 -7.48 -2.63 -6.78
N ASP A 47 -8.77 -2.70 -6.50
CA ASP A 47 -9.31 -2.50 -5.16
C ASP A 47 -9.28 -3.79 -4.36
N ARG A 48 -9.28 -3.64 -3.04
CA ARG A 48 -9.44 -4.77 -2.13
C ARG A 48 -10.82 -5.42 -2.31
N THR A 49 -10.86 -6.73 -2.17
CA THR A 49 -12.09 -7.54 -2.11
C THR A 49 -11.85 -8.82 -1.30
N PRO A 50 -12.74 -9.26 -0.44
CA PRO A 50 -13.86 -8.56 0.19
C PRO A 50 -13.45 -7.83 1.47
N ARG A 51 -14.40 -7.06 2.05
CA ARG A 51 -14.22 -6.47 3.37
C ARG A 51 -14.21 -7.54 4.47
N SER A 52 -13.35 -7.36 5.48
CA SER A 52 -13.27 -8.23 6.67
C SER A 52 -12.98 -9.72 6.41
N ALA A 53 -12.44 -10.04 5.23
CA ALA A 53 -11.93 -11.37 4.91
C ALA A 53 -10.59 -11.25 4.18
N PRO A 54 -9.76 -12.30 4.11
CA PRO A 54 -8.50 -12.26 3.37
C PRO A 54 -8.72 -11.86 1.92
N ASP A 55 -7.94 -10.89 1.47
CA ASP A 55 -7.97 -10.50 0.07
C ASP A 55 -7.29 -11.59 -0.77
N PRO A 56 -7.88 -12.03 -1.90
CA PRO A 56 -7.35 -13.16 -2.66
C PRO A 56 -5.95 -12.93 -3.23
N VAL A 57 -5.54 -11.67 -3.41
CA VAL A 57 -4.19 -11.35 -3.90
C VAL A 57 -3.25 -11.02 -2.73
N LEU A 58 -3.68 -10.16 -1.77
CA LEU A 58 -2.82 -9.81 -0.64
C LEU A 58 -2.49 -11.01 0.25
N SER A 59 -3.43 -11.93 0.46
CA SER A 59 -3.22 -13.12 1.28
C SER A 59 -2.30 -14.17 0.65
N THR A 60 -2.02 -14.05 -0.65
CA THR A 60 -1.12 -14.93 -1.42
C THR A 60 0.04 -14.17 -2.07
N LEU A 61 0.33 -12.96 -1.62
CA LEU A 61 1.33 -12.07 -2.21
C LEU A 61 2.77 -12.62 -2.16
N ASP A 62 3.02 -13.55 -1.24
CA ASP A 62 4.30 -14.24 -1.14
C ASP A 62 4.54 -15.30 -2.25
N GLU A 63 3.54 -15.60 -3.06
CA GLU A 63 3.74 -16.29 -4.34
C GLU A 63 4.46 -15.37 -5.35
N PRO A 64 5.26 -15.91 -6.28
CA PRO A 64 6.16 -15.11 -7.10
C PRO A 64 5.46 -14.41 -8.28
N GLU A 65 4.38 -13.69 -8.02
CA GLU A 65 3.64 -12.95 -9.05
C GLU A 65 4.10 -11.49 -9.13
N PHE A 66 4.35 -10.84 -7.98
CA PHE A 66 4.70 -9.43 -7.91
C PHE A 66 6.10 -9.23 -7.33
N ASP A 67 6.76 -8.16 -7.78
CA ASP A 67 8.04 -7.67 -7.28
C ASP A 67 7.85 -6.51 -6.30
N GLN A 68 6.79 -5.72 -6.48
CA GLN A 68 6.46 -4.56 -5.65
C GLN A 68 4.97 -4.48 -5.34
N LEU A 69 4.65 -4.07 -4.11
CA LEU A 69 3.32 -3.68 -3.66
C LEU A 69 3.32 -2.20 -3.28
N TRP A 70 2.43 -1.42 -3.90
CA TRP A 70 2.11 -0.07 -3.47
C TRP A 70 0.69 -0.05 -2.92
N LEU A 71 0.59 0.15 -1.60
CA LEU A 71 -0.64 0.01 -0.84
C LEU A 71 -1.19 1.38 -0.46
N PHE A 72 -2.36 1.72 -0.99
CA PHE A 72 -3.07 2.96 -0.70
C PHE A 72 -4.10 2.71 0.39
N ALA A 73 -3.73 3.06 1.62
CA ALA A 73 -4.51 2.72 2.81
C ALA A 73 -5.44 3.87 3.21
N VAL A 74 -6.74 3.59 3.17
CA VAL A 74 -7.81 4.55 3.52
C VAL A 74 -8.89 3.90 4.41
N ASP A 75 -8.63 2.71 4.91
CA ASP A 75 -9.51 1.97 5.81
C ASP A 75 -9.54 2.58 7.22
N THR A 76 -10.51 2.18 8.02
CA THR A 76 -10.65 2.58 9.42
C THR A 76 -10.17 1.51 10.41
N GLY A 77 -9.23 0.66 10.00
CA GLY A 77 -8.65 -0.42 10.80
C GLY A 77 -9.04 -1.83 10.32
N ASP A 78 -9.94 -1.94 9.35
CA ASP A 78 -10.48 -3.17 8.81
C ASP A 78 -9.97 -3.51 7.39
N GLY A 79 -8.93 -2.79 6.94
CA GLY A 79 -8.40 -2.92 5.57
C GLY A 79 -7.49 -4.11 5.35
N LEU A 80 -6.75 -4.57 6.36
CA LEU A 80 -5.85 -5.73 6.26
C LEU A 80 -6.19 -6.76 7.32
N THR A 81 -6.36 -8.01 6.90
CA THR A 81 -6.52 -9.14 7.81
C THR A 81 -5.16 -9.65 8.30
N PRO A 82 -5.12 -10.47 9.37
CA PRO A 82 -3.89 -11.13 9.79
C PRO A 82 -3.23 -11.96 8.69
N GLU A 83 -4.02 -12.61 7.84
CA GLU A 83 -3.54 -13.40 6.70
C GLU A 83 -2.89 -12.52 5.64
N ASP A 84 -3.49 -11.37 5.30
CA ASP A 84 -2.90 -10.39 4.39
C ASP A 84 -1.55 -9.89 4.95
N CYS A 85 -1.52 -9.51 6.22
CA CYS A 85 -0.30 -9.03 6.89
C CYS A 85 0.80 -10.10 6.92
N ALA A 86 0.45 -11.36 7.16
CA ALA A 86 1.41 -12.45 7.16
C ALA A 86 2.01 -12.69 5.77
N SER A 87 1.18 -12.68 4.72
CA SER A 87 1.62 -12.82 3.34
C SER A 87 2.50 -11.65 2.91
N ILE A 88 2.10 -10.40 3.20
CA ILE A 88 2.92 -9.21 2.93
C ILE A 88 4.27 -9.29 3.65
N SER A 89 4.31 -9.80 4.88
CA SER A 89 5.57 -10.01 5.62
C SER A 89 6.49 -11.01 4.92
N ARG A 90 5.96 -12.15 4.46
CA ARG A 90 6.73 -13.15 3.70
C ARG A 90 7.19 -12.60 2.35
N PHE A 91 6.32 -11.86 1.66
CA PHE A 91 6.66 -11.14 0.42
C PHE A 91 7.89 -10.24 0.61
N ARG A 92 7.90 -9.43 1.67
CA ARG A 92 9.06 -8.57 1.99
C ARG A 92 10.31 -9.36 2.35
N GLN A 93 10.18 -10.46 3.09
CA GLN A 93 11.30 -11.33 3.47
C GLN A 93 11.99 -11.96 2.26
N ARG A 94 11.25 -12.23 1.19
CA ARG A 94 11.83 -12.72 -0.07
C ARG A 94 12.36 -11.61 -0.99
N GLY A 95 12.37 -10.35 -0.54
CA GLY A 95 12.92 -9.21 -1.27
C GLY A 95 11.87 -8.34 -1.99
N GLY A 96 10.59 -8.59 -1.80
CA GLY A 96 9.52 -7.76 -2.36
C GLY A 96 9.55 -6.32 -1.83
N GLY A 97 9.40 -5.35 -2.73
CA GLY A 97 9.34 -3.93 -2.41
C GLY A 97 7.96 -3.55 -1.86
N LEU A 98 7.93 -2.76 -0.78
CA LEU A 98 6.68 -2.26 -0.21
C LEU A 98 6.71 -0.74 -0.10
N MET A 99 5.73 -0.08 -0.72
CA MET A 99 5.37 1.30 -0.45
C MET A 99 3.99 1.34 0.18
N VAL A 100 3.83 2.11 1.24
CA VAL A 100 2.53 2.35 1.88
C VAL A 100 2.26 3.85 1.92
N THR A 101 1.02 4.21 1.66
CA THR A 101 0.49 5.54 1.91
C THR A 101 -0.76 5.42 2.75
N ARG A 102 -1.09 6.46 3.47
CA ARG A 102 -2.36 6.56 4.18
C ARG A 102 -2.91 7.96 4.03
N ASP A 103 -4.16 8.12 4.38
CA ASP A 103 -4.84 9.40 4.45
C ASP A 103 -4.76 9.99 5.87
N HIS A 104 -5.40 11.11 6.10
CA HIS A 104 -5.37 11.85 7.36
C HIS A 104 -6.10 11.12 8.50
N MET A 105 -5.86 11.54 9.72
CA MET A 105 -6.48 11.01 10.95
C MET A 105 -6.28 9.48 11.08
N ASP A 106 -7.37 8.73 11.27
CA ASP A 106 -7.32 7.27 11.46
C ASP A 106 -7.45 6.48 10.16
N LEU A 107 -7.62 7.16 9.02
CA LEU A 107 -7.72 6.50 7.74
C LEU A 107 -6.40 5.82 7.36
N GLY A 108 -6.50 4.58 6.90
CA GLY A 108 -5.36 3.73 6.60
C GLY A 108 -4.71 3.08 7.82
N SER A 109 -5.41 3.03 8.96
CA SER A 109 -4.83 2.57 10.22
C SER A 109 -4.50 1.09 10.26
N SER A 110 -5.06 0.25 9.37
CA SER A 110 -4.73 -1.18 9.31
C SER A 110 -3.26 -1.46 8.98
N ILE A 111 -2.56 -0.52 8.32
CA ILE A 111 -1.11 -0.70 8.03
C ILE A 111 -0.25 -0.78 9.29
N CYS A 112 -0.74 -0.33 10.45
CA CYS A 112 -0.03 -0.46 11.71
C CYS A 112 0.23 -1.93 12.11
N ASN A 113 -0.55 -2.87 11.55
CA ASN A 113 -0.38 -4.31 11.75
C ASN A 113 0.79 -4.89 10.93
N LEU A 114 1.30 -4.14 9.95
CA LEU A 114 2.44 -4.57 9.15
C LEU A 114 3.75 -4.40 9.96
N SER A 115 4.54 -5.45 10.00
CA SER A 115 5.85 -5.43 10.65
C SER A 115 6.76 -4.38 9.99
N GLY A 116 7.39 -3.53 10.81
CA GLY A 116 8.28 -2.45 10.34
C GLY A 116 7.57 -1.20 9.83
N VAL A 117 6.24 -1.17 9.81
CA VAL A 117 5.43 -0.01 9.38
C VAL A 117 4.76 0.68 10.57
N ARG A 118 4.71 0.05 11.73
CA ARG A 118 3.94 0.48 12.92
C ARG A 118 4.02 1.98 13.24
N ALA A 119 5.20 2.57 13.17
CA ALA A 119 5.38 3.99 13.48
C ALA A 119 4.71 4.91 12.45
N ALA A 120 4.52 4.45 11.22
CA ALA A 120 3.90 5.23 10.16
C ALA A 120 2.37 5.36 10.31
N HIS A 121 1.75 4.64 11.25
CA HIS A 121 0.32 4.80 11.50
C HIS A 121 -0.03 6.07 12.28
N HIS A 122 0.95 6.67 12.94
CA HIS A 122 0.76 7.94 13.64
C HIS A 122 0.74 9.08 12.63
N PHE A 123 -0.45 9.56 12.37
CA PHE A 123 -0.68 10.74 11.56
C PHE A 123 -1.30 11.81 12.45
N HIS A 124 -0.45 12.53 13.17
CA HIS A 124 -0.86 13.58 14.09
C HIS A 124 -0.01 14.82 13.88
N SER A 125 -0.53 15.93 14.33
CA SER A 125 0.15 17.21 14.40
C SER A 125 1.43 17.20 15.24
N ARG A 126 1.77 16.09 15.88
CA ARG A 126 3.02 15.92 16.63
C ARG A 126 3.83 14.81 16.01
N ASN A 127 5.04 15.14 15.59
CA ASN A 127 6.02 14.12 15.28
C ASN A 127 6.61 13.52 16.59
N CYS A 128 7.29 12.39 16.48
CA CYS A 128 7.90 11.71 17.63
C CYS A 128 9.23 12.31 18.06
N GLU A 129 9.56 13.55 17.65
CA GLU A 129 10.77 14.25 18.08
C GLU A 129 10.68 14.56 19.58
N PRO A 130 11.62 14.06 20.41
CA PRO A 130 11.59 14.27 21.85
C PRO A 130 11.87 15.73 22.25
N ASP A 131 12.54 16.50 21.43
CA ASP A 131 12.78 17.93 21.66
C ASP A 131 11.57 18.74 21.17
N ALA A 132 10.81 19.28 22.11
CA ALA A 132 9.61 20.06 21.81
C ALA A 132 9.87 21.28 20.88
N ALA A 133 11.09 21.86 20.93
CA ALA A 133 11.45 22.99 20.06
C ALA A 133 11.66 22.59 18.59
N ARG A 134 11.79 21.29 18.32
CA ARG A 134 12.00 20.71 16.99
C ARG A 134 10.76 20.00 16.45
N GLN A 135 9.71 19.90 17.26
CA GLN A 135 8.45 19.31 16.80
C GLN A 135 7.77 20.22 15.78
N CYS A 136 7.32 19.63 14.67
CA CYS A 136 6.40 20.28 13.76
C CYS A 136 4.97 19.98 14.19
N VAL A 137 4.09 20.97 14.09
CA VAL A 137 2.64 20.84 14.27
C VAL A 137 2.02 21.11 12.91
N ASP A 138 1.20 20.15 12.44
CA ASP A 138 0.46 20.25 11.16
C ASP A 138 -0.67 21.27 11.26
#